data_afb329e0d0c637e9c1272c8811d2c5d1
#
_entry.id   afb329e0d0c637e9c1272c8811d2c5d1
#
_cell.length_a   1.000
_cell.length_b   1.000
_cell.length_c   1.000
_cell.angle_alpha   90.00
_cell.angle_beta   90.00
_cell.angle_gamma   90.00
#
_symmetry.space_group_name_H-M   'P 1'
#
loop_
_entity.id
_entity.type
_entity.pdbx_description
1 polymer ?
#
loop_
_entity_poly.entity_id
_entity_poly.type
_entity_poly.pdbx_seq_one_letter_code
_entity_poly.pdbx_strand_id
1 'polypeptide(L)'
;MQTKPSHNEAGFSLIELIIAMAITMVIMTLSCGLIAAGFNMRSREDRKSDGIADVQRALNIMTREISNAGLKLPSGLPAIASNGIVTNDSDTDELRIVSNLNGLPDPANGFAVDTDVTDADEDLKFLMYVDAALGQRYIVRYERNGATQTTVLANRIDSLVFRYYDEKVTYDTTVAADGTCDITNVRNAAGTAETEVSPSAAKFIVIAVGVTLPAVGRSGSDGYQPPSQIQLTSDVVLRNSIVY
;
A
#
# COMPACT_ATOMS: atom_id res chain seq x y z
N MET A 1 17.42 58.81 61.65
CA MET A 1 16.29 59.19 60.75
C MET A 1 16.70 58.71 59.34
N GLN A 2 16.15 57.60 58.88
CA GLN A 2 16.46 57.05 57.53
C GLN A 2 15.36 57.55 56.61
N THR A 3 15.72 58.30 55.59
CA THR A 3 14.83 58.76 54.51
C THR A 3 14.62 57.57 53.52
N LYS A 4 13.41 57.09 53.44
CA LYS A 4 12.94 56.04 52.48
C LYS A 4 12.99 56.63 51.07
N PRO A 5 13.65 56.00 50.07
CA PRO A 5 13.62 56.48 48.72
C PRO A 5 12.21 56.37 48.18
N SER A 6 11.63 57.50 47.69
CA SER A 6 10.36 57.50 46.97
C SER A 6 10.59 56.89 45.58
N HIS A 7 10.03 55.73 45.35
CA HIS A 7 9.89 55.19 43.97
C HIS A 7 8.93 56.10 43.21
N ASN A 8 9.43 56.79 42.21
CA ASN A 8 8.59 57.46 41.21
C ASN A 8 7.92 56.38 40.39
N GLU A 9 6.64 56.14 40.63
CA GLU A 9 5.81 55.31 39.76
C GLU A 9 5.44 56.18 38.53
N ALA A 10 6.29 56.09 37.50
CA ALA A 10 5.98 56.66 36.19
C ALA A 10 4.95 55.75 35.52
N GLY A 11 3.73 56.24 35.37
CA GLY A 11 2.65 55.56 34.63
C GLY A 11 3.01 55.39 33.15
N PHE A 12 2.52 54.33 32.52
CA PHE A 12 2.70 54.08 31.09
C PHE A 12 2.08 55.20 30.24
N SER A 13 2.82 55.62 29.22
CA SER A 13 2.32 56.56 28.24
C SER A 13 1.31 55.87 27.31
N LEU A 14 0.25 56.59 26.91
CA LEU A 14 -0.78 56.07 25.99
C LEU A 14 -0.17 55.64 24.66
N ILE A 15 0.87 56.36 24.17
CA ILE A 15 1.60 56.03 22.94
C ILE A 15 2.38 54.69 23.09
N GLU A 16 2.94 54.42 24.26
CA GLU A 16 3.70 53.20 24.57
C GLU A 16 2.78 52.00 24.56
N LEU A 17 1.54 52.12 25.06
CA LEU A 17 0.51 51.11 25.01
C LEU A 17 0.10 50.80 23.56
N ILE A 18 -0.12 51.78 22.73
CA ILE A 18 -0.49 51.61 21.31
C ILE A 18 0.63 50.88 20.55
N ILE A 19 1.88 51.28 20.77
CA ILE A 19 3.03 50.63 20.11
C ILE A 19 3.14 49.16 20.58
N ALA A 20 3.00 48.89 21.87
CA ALA A 20 3.05 47.53 22.40
C ALA A 20 1.94 46.66 21.81
N MET A 21 0.70 47.17 21.71
CA MET A 21 -0.39 46.47 21.07
C MET A 21 -0.14 46.16 19.57
N ALA A 22 0.39 47.14 18.85
CA ALA A 22 0.73 46.96 17.42
C ALA A 22 1.81 45.89 17.22
N ILE A 23 2.87 45.89 18.03
CA ILE A 23 3.93 44.89 17.99
C ILE A 23 3.38 43.50 18.35
N THR A 24 2.56 43.42 19.39
CA THR A 24 1.92 42.16 19.81
C THR A 24 1.02 41.58 18.73
N MET A 25 0.22 42.41 18.02
CA MET A 25 -0.59 41.94 16.89
C MET A 25 0.26 41.38 15.74
N VAL A 26 1.37 42.05 15.42
CA VAL A 26 2.28 41.57 14.36
C VAL A 26 2.88 40.22 14.74
N ILE A 27 3.40 40.08 15.97
CA ILE A 27 3.98 38.83 16.47
C ILE A 27 2.93 37.71 16.48
N MET A 28 1.70 38.02 16.93
CA MET A 28 0.61 37.04 16.98
C MET A 28 0.22 36.57 15.57
N THR A 29 0.14 37.44 14.61
CA THR A 29 -0.18 37.12 13.21
C THR A 29 0.88 36.19 12.60
N LEU A 30 2.17 36.50 12.80
CA LEU A 30 3.28 35.69 12.32
C LEU A 30 3.28 34.29 13.01
N SER A 31 3.02 34.25 14.32
CA SER A 31 2.96 33.02 15.09
C SER A 31 1.82 32.11 14.63
N CYS A 32 0.63 32.67 14.39
CA CYS A 32 -0.51 31.92 13.86
C CYS A 32 -0.22 31.32 12.48
N GLY A 33 0.45 32.06 11.60
CA GLY A 33 0.87 31.59 10.29
C GLY A 33 1.83 30.38 10.37
N LEU A 34 2.84 30.47 11.23
CA LEU A 34 3.80 29.38 11.45
C LEU A 34 3.13 28.12 12.04
N ILE A 35 2.22 28.29 12.99
CA ILE A 35 1.47 27.19 13.60
C ILE A 35 0.58 26.52 12.55
N ALA A 36 -0.14 27.29 11.73
CA ALA A 36 -0.97 26.74 10.66
C ALA A 36 -0.15 25.95 9.62
N ALA A 37 1.01 26.47 9.22
CA ALA A 37 1.92 25.76 8.34
C ALA A 37 2.43 24.44 8.97
N GLY A 38 2.76 24.45 10.25
CA GLY A 38 3.18 23.27 10.99
C GLY A 38 2.08 22.19 11.08
N PHE A 39 0.83 22.57 11.33
CA PHE A 39 -0.29 21.65 11.32
C PHE A 39 -0.56 21.03 9.95
N ASN A 40 -0.47 21.80 8.88
CA ASN A 40 -0.62 21.30 7.52
C ASN A 40 0.48 20.27 7.19
N MET A 41 1.72 20.54 7.55
CA MET A 41 2.84 19.63 7.34
C MET A 41 2.64 18.30 8.10
N ARG A 42 2.26 18.39 9.38
CA ARG A 42 1.99 17.20 10.20
C ARG A 42 0.84 16.36 9.63
N SER A 43 -0.28 16.99 9.26
CA SER A 43 -1.43 16.28 8.69
C SER A 43 -1.06 15.52 7.41
N ARG A 44 -0.11 16.03 6.62
CA ARG A 44 0.38 15.32 5.44
C ARG A 44 1.23 14.11 5.80
N GLU A 45 2.17 14.28 6.72
CA GLU A 45 3.03 13.17 7.16
C GLU A 45 2.21 12.05 7.79
N ASP A 46 1.20 12.39 8.59
CA ASP A 46 0.27 11.41 9.16
C ASP A 46 -0.47 10.64 8.04
N ARG A 47 -1.04 11.32 7.06
CA ARG A 47 -1.72 10.67 5.92
C ARG A 47 -0.79 9.82 5.06
N LYS A 48 0.45 10.27 4.88
CA LYS A 48 1.49 9.52 4.19
C LYS A 48 1.83 8.23 4.93
N SER A 49 2.03 8.34 6.23
CA SER A 49 2.34 7.20 7.09
C SER A 49 1.22 6.17 7.08
N ASP A 50 -0.04 6.61 7.22
CA ASP A 50 -1.21 5.75 7.20
C ASP A 50 -1.36 5.03 5.83
N GLY A 51 -1.25 5.77 4.73
CA GLY A 51 -1.34 5.19 3.39
C GLY A 51 -0.24 4.16 3.11
N ILE A 52 1.00 4.45 3.52
CA ILE A 52 2.12 3.52 3.37
C ILE A 52 1.89 2.26 4.25
N ALA A 53 1.45 2.44 5.49
CA ALA A 53 1.20 1.34 6.41
C ALA A 53 0.09 0.39 5.91
N ASP A 54 -0.99 0.93 5.36
CA ASP A 54 -2.08 0.13 4.79
C ASP A 54 -1.60 -0.68 3.58
N VAL A 55 -0.87 -0.07 2.65
CA VAL A 55 -0.34 -0.77 1.48
C VAL A 55 0.72 -1.80 1.87
N GLN A 56 1.62 -1.50 2.81
CA GLN A 56 2.61 -2.47 3.30
C GLN A 56 1.94 -3.69 3.93
N ARG A 57 0.87 -3.48 4.70
CA ARG A 57 0.08 -4.58 5.27
C ARG A 57 -0.55 -5.43 4.17
N ALA A 58 -1.15 -4.80 3.16
CA ALA A 58 -1.73 -5.50 2.01
C ALA A 58 -0.69 -6.30 1.25
N LEU A 59 0.47 -5.72 0.93
CA LEU A 59 1.58 -6.39 0.27
C LEU A 59 2.09 -7.58 1.08
N ASN A 60 2.22 -7.46 2.40
CA ASN A 60 2.65 -8.55 3.27
C ASN A 60 1.66 -9.72 3.27
N ILE A 61 0.34 -9.43 3.28
CA ILE A 61 -0.70 -10.46 3.21
C ILE A 61 -0.65 -11.13 1.83
N MET A 62 -0.67 -10.36 0.75
CA MET A 62 -0.59 -10.89 -0.61
C MET A 62 0.66 -11.75 -0.83
N THR A 63 1.84 -11.25 -0.43
CA THR A 63 3.10 -11.99 -0.57
C THR A 63 3.05 -13.34 0.13
N ARG A 64 2.54 -13.38 1.35
CA ARG A 64 2.43 -14.62 2.13
C ARG A 64 1.47 -15.61 1.47
N GLU A 65 0.30 -15.16 1.06
CA GLU A 65 -0.72 -16.03 0.48
C GLU A 65 -0.33 -16.49 -0.93
N ILE A 66 0.19 -15.59 -1.77
CA ILE A 66 0.68 -15.93 -3.12
C ILE A 66 1.85 -16.90 -3.06
N SER A 67 2.75 -16.77 -2.09
CA SER A 67 3.87 -17.71 -1.95
C SER A 67 3.45 -19.15 -1.70
N ASN A 68 2.23 -19.38 -1.22
CA ASN A 68 1.65 -20.70 -1.00
C ASN A 68 0.87 -21.24 -2.20
N ALA A 69 0.72 -20.46 -3.28
CA ALA A 69 0.05 -20.92 -4.49
C ALA A 69 0.65 -22.24 -4.99
N GLY A 70 -0.20 -23.14 -5.44
CA GLY A 70 0.24 -24.46 -5.92
C GLY A 70 0.57 -25.50 -4.83
N LEU A 71 0.43 -25.13 -3.53
CA LEU A 71 0.72 -26.06 -2.46
C LEU A 71 -0.22 -27.26 -2.54
N LYS A 72 0.35 -28.47 -2.65
CA LYS A 72 -0.36 -29.78 -2.62
C LYS A 72 -1.63 -29.85 -3.47
N LEU A 73 -1.63 -29.23 -4.63
CA LEU A 73 -2.75 -29.30 -5.54
C LEU A 73 -3.02 -30.74 -6.00
N PRO A 74 -4.28 -31.17 -6.01
CA PRO A 74 -4.65 -32.47 -6.57
C PRO A 74 -4.39 -32.47 -8.08
N SER A 75 -3.99 -33.63 -8.60
CA SER A 75 -3.75 -33.83 -10.03
C SER A 75 -5.05 -33.72 -10.82
N GLY A 76 -5.01 -33.02 -11.97
CA GLY A 76 -6.13 -33.02 -12.92
C GLY A 76 -7.15 -31.91 -12.77
N LEU A 77 -6.80 -30.80 -12.13
CA LEU A 77 -7.64 -29.60 -12.10
C LEU A 77 -7.47 -28.81 -13.42
N PRO A 78 -8.45 -28.84 -14.34
CA PRO A 78 -8.24 -28.41 -15.74
C PRO A 78 -8.04 -26.90 -15.94
N ALA A 79 -8.32 -26.06 -14.93
CA ALA A 79 -8.24 -24.61 -15.02
C ALA A 79 -7.10 -24.02 -14.18
N ILE A 80 -6.37 -24.84 -13.41
CA ILE A 80 -5.36 -24.40 -12.48
C ILE A 80 -3.99 -24.85 -12.98
N ALA A 81 -3.07 -23.90 -13.14
CA ALA A 81 -1.69 -24.22 -13.50
C ALA A 81 -0.96 -24.96 -12.37
N SER A 82 0.13 -25.63 -12.66
CA SER A 82 0.93 -26.36 -11.66
C SER A 82 1.51 -25.45 -10.57
N ASN A 83 1.66 -24.17 -10.85
CA ASN A 83 2.08 -23.14 -9.90
C ASN A 83 0.91 -22.59 -9.04
N GLY A 84 -0.31 -23.12 -9.20
CA GLY A 84 -1.50 -22.70 -8.45
C GLY A 84 -2.20 -21.45 -8.98
N ILE A 85 -1.76 -20.89 -10.10
CA ILE A 85 -2.39 -19.70 -10.68
C ILE A 85 -3.51 -20.12 -11.63
N VAL A 86 -4.67 -19.48 -11.51
CA VAL A 86 -5.79 -19.65 -12.43
C VAL A 86 -5.64 -18.66 -13.57
N THR A 87 -5.14 -19.11 -14.71
CA THR A 87 -4.73 -18.24 -15.82
C THR A 87 -5.86 -17.39 -16.38
N ASN A 88 -7.08 -17.90 -16.44
CA ASN A 88 -8.23 -17.16 -16.99
C ASN A 88 -8.76 -16.05 -16.08
N ASP A 89 -8.34 -16.06 -14.79
CA ASP A 89 -8.73 -15.10 -13.76
C ASP A 89 -7.49 -14.35 -13.22
N SER A 90 -6.41 -14.31 -14.00
CA SER A 90 -5.15 -13.67 -13.61
C SER A 90 -4.56 -12.92 -14.80
N ASP A 91 -4.35 -11.61 -14.59
CA ASP A 91 -3.72 -10.70 -15.56
C ASP A 91 -2.90 -9.61 -14.86
N THR A 92 -2.82 -8.40 -15.41
CA THR A 92 -2.01 -7.31 -14.87
C THR A 92 -2.60 -6.63 -13.64
N ASP A 93 -3.90 -6.67 -13.40
CA ASP A 93 -4.59 -5.99 -12.30
C ASP A 93 -5.37 -6.93 -11.39
N GLU A 94 -5.40 -8.21 -11.71
CA GLU A 94 -5.98 -9.24 -10.86
C GLU A 94 -5.15 -10.54 -10.86
N LEU A 95 -5.18 -11.23 -9.74
CA LEU A 95 -4.48 -12.51 -9.54
C LEU A 95 -5.35 -13.46 -8.74
N ARG A 96 -5.66 -14.63 -9.31
CA ARG A 96 -6.32 -15.74 -8.61
C ARG A 96 -5.37 -16.89 -8.40
N ILE A 97 -5.27 -17.32 -7.16
CA ILE A 97 -4.42 -18.41 -6.72
C ILE A 97 -5.24 -19.49 -6.03
N VAL A 98 -4.77 -20.72 -6.16
CA VAL A 98 -5.34 -21.88 -5.49
C VAL A 98 -4.23 -22.65 -4.78
N SER A 99 -4.51 -23.11 -3.56
CA SER A 99 -3.62 -23.92 -2.75
C SER A 99 -4.46 -24.89 -1.90
N ASN A 100 -3.95 -26.05 -1.58
CA ASN A 100 -4.55 -26.94 -0.59
C ASN A 100 -3.77 -26.79 0.72
N LEU A 101 -4.29 -26.00 1.65
CA LEU A 101 -3.59 -25.61 2.89
C LEU A 101 -3.67 -26.69 3.95
N ASN A 102 -4.72 -27.48 3.96
CA ASN A 102 -4.99 -28.56 4.90
C ASN A 102 -4.68 -29.97 4.34
N GLY A 103 -4.11 -30.07 3.16
CA GLY A 103 -3.63 -31.31 2.52
C GLY A 103 -2.51 -32.05 3.31
N LEU A 104 -2.39 -31.83 4.61
CA LEU A 104 -1.54 -32.56 5.54
C LEU A 104 -2.37 -33.60 6.29
N PRO A 105 -1.79 -34.80 6.59
CA PRO A 105 -2.47 -35.76 7.42
C PRO A 105 -2.89 -35.13 8.76
N ASP A 106 -4.19 -35.08 9.04
CA ASP A 106 -4.71 -34.57 10.31
C ASP A 106 -4.86 -35.72 11.33
N PRO A 107 -4.12 -35.66 12.44
CA PRO A 107 -4.24 -36.67 13.52
C PRO A 107 -5.65 -36.72 14.13
N ALA A 108 -6.39 -35.58 14.13
CA ALA A 108 -7.74 -35.52 14.69
C ALA A 108 -8.77 -36.28 13.83
N ASN A 109 -8.49 -36.42 12.52
CA ASN A 109 -9.34 -37.11 11.55
C ASN A 109 -8.76 -38.48 11.10
N GLY A 110 -7.96 -39.14 11.96
CA GLY A 110 -7.38 -40.44 11.66
C GLY A 110 -6.34 -40.44 10.55
N PHE A 111 -5.60 -39.34 10.40
CA PHE A 111 -4.60 -39.12 9.35
C PHE A 111 -5.18 -39.05 7.92
N ALA A 112 -6.47 -38.77 7.77
CA ALA A 112 -7.04 -38.48 6.46
C ALA A 112 -6.35 -37.23 5.88
N VAL A 113 -5.98 -37.32 4.59
CA VAL A 113 -5.42 -36.22 3.83
C VAL A 113 -6.56 -35.58 3.05
N ASP A 114 -6.75 -34.28 3.21
CA ASP A 114 -7.66 -33.58 2.33
C ASP A 114 -7.09 -33.53 0.91
N THR A 115 -7.95 -33.83 -0.05
CA THR A 115 -7.58 -33.95 -1.47
C THR A 115 -8.32 -32.93 -2.35
N ASP A 116 -9.11 -32.02 -1.77
CA ASP A 116 -9.78 -31.00 -2.54
C ASP A 116 -9.23 -29.57 -2.26
N VAL A 117 -9.80 -28.56 -2.82
CA VAL A 117 -9.42 -27.14 -2.72
C VAL A 117 -10.66 -26.28 -2.50
N THR A 118 -11.59 -26.78 -1.68
CA THR A 118 -12.90 -26.19 -1.45
C THR A 118 -13.04 -25.55 -0.08
N ASP A 119 -12.01 -25.63 0.73
CA ASP A 119 -12.01 -25.07 2.06
C ASP A 119 -11.68 -23.58 2.07
N ALA A 120 -11.88 -22.94 3.22
CA ALA A 120 -11.58 -21.54 3.43
C ALA A 120 -10.10 -21.25 3.18
N ASP A 121 -9.82 -20.11 2.58
CA ASP A 121 -8.47 -19.61 2.25
C ASP A 121 -7.72 -20.41 1.16
N GLU A 122 -8.35 -21.35 0.49
CA GLU A 122 -7.73 -22.18 -0.55
C GLU A 122 -7.90 -21.66 -1.98
N ASP A 123 -8.93 -20.87 -2.24
CA ASP A 123 -9.22 -20.23 -3.55
C ASP A 123 -9.39 -18.73 -3.35
N LEU A 124 -8.33 -18.00 -3.62
CA LEU A 124 -8.23 -16.57 -3.34
C LEU A 124 -8.02 -15.77 -4.62
N LYS A 125 -8.69 -14.63 -4.71
CA LYS A 125 -8.48 -13.65 -5.77
C LYS A 125 -8.12 -12.28 -5.17
N PHE A 126 -7.03 -11.71 -5.65
CA PHE A 126 -6.63 -10.33 -5.37
C PHE A 126 -6.95 -9.48 -6.58
N LEU A 127 -7.59 -8.36 -6.36
CA LEU A 127 -7.98 -7.46 -7.45
C LEU A 127 -8.06 -6.01 -6.96
N MET A 128 -7.98 -5.08 -7.90
CA MET A 128 -8.31 -3.69 -7.68
C MET A 128 -9.81 -3.48 -7.89
N TYR A 129 -10.54 -3.22 -6.82
CA TYR A 129 -11.96 -2.87 -6.88
C TYR A 129 -12.14 -1.36 -7.00
N VAL A 130 -13.00 -0.92 -7.91
CA VAL A 130 -13.35 0.48 -8.11
C VAL A 130 -14.76 0.72 -7.61
N ASP A 131 -14.90 1.53 -6.56
CA ASP A 131 -16.21 2.01 -6.11
C ASP A 131 -16.66 3.16 -7.02
N ALA A 132 -17.61 2.88 -7.89
CA ALA A 132 -18.12 3.86 -8.85
C ALA A 132 -18.85 5.04 -8.19
N ALA A 133 -19.41 4.87 -6.98
CA ALA A 133 -20.14 5.93 -6.28
C ALA A 133 -19.18 6.92 -5.61
N LEU A 134 -18.05 6.44 -5.08
CA LEU A 134 -17.06 7.24 -4.37
C LEU A 134 -15.86 7.61 -5.24
N GLY A 135 -15.69 6.97 -6.40
CA GLY A 135 -14.52 7.11 -7.26
C GLY A 135 -13.22 6.62 -6.57
N GLN A 136 -13.36 5.77 -5.55
CA GLN A 136 -12.23 5.25 -4.78
C GLN A 136 -11.86 3.85 -5.25
N ARG A 137 -10.58 3.52 -5.16
CA ARG A 137 -10.04 2.22 -5.51
C ARG A 137 -9.47 1.55 -4.27
N TYR A 138 -9.65 0.23 -4.20
CA TYR A 138 -9.29 -0.60 -3.05
C TYR A 138 -8.55 -1.83 -3.53
N ILE A 139 -7.58 -2.32 -2.76
CA ILE A 139 -7.08 -3.69 -2.89
C ILE A 139 -8.03 -4.59 -2.13
N VAL A 140 -8.60 -5.55 -2.84
CA VAL A 140 -9.58 -6.48 -2.29
C VAL A 140 -9.04 -7.90 -2.37
N ARG A 141 -9.16 -8.62 -1.28
CA ARG A 141 -9.00 -10.07 -1.19
C ARG A 141 -10.39 -10.70 -1.22
N TYR A 142 -10.63 -11.48 -2.22
CA TYR A 142 -11.89 -12.19 -2.42
C TYR A 142 -11.66 -13.68 -2.24
N GLU A 143 -12.40 -14.29 -1.32
CA GLU A 143 -12.38 -15.72 -1.05
C GLU A 143 -13.55 -16.37 -1.76
N ARG A 144 -13.29 -17.38 -2.57
CA ARG A 144 -14.31 -18.06 -3.37
C ARG A 144 -14.95 -19.24 -2.67
N ASN A 145 -14.27 -19.84 -1.71
CA ASN A 145 -14.75 -20.98 -0.95
C ASN A 145 -15.48 -20.56 0.33
N GLY A 146 -16.38 -21.38 0.80
CA GLY A 146 -17.15 -21.12 2.02
C GLY A 146 -18.18 -19.99 1.87
N ALA A 147 -18.37 -19.21 2.90
CA ALA A 147 -19.16 -17.99 2.85
C ALA A 147 -18.34 -16.91 2.18
N THR A 148 -18.50 -16.72 0.89
CA THR A 148 -17.84 -15.73 0.03
C THR A 148 -17.51 -14.44 0.80
N GLN A 149 -16.25 -14.28 1.21
CA GLN A 149 -15.84 -13.15 2.01
C GLN A 149 -14.97 -12.21 1.18
N THR A 150 -15.35 -10.94 1.18
CA THR A 150 -14.57 -9.87 0.58
C THR A 150 -13.91 -9.07 1.69
N THR A 151 -12.59 -9.03 1.70
CA THR A 151 -11.80 -8.25 2.67
C THR A 151 -11.06 -7.14 1.93
N VAL A 152 -11.22 -5.91 2.40
CA VAL A 152 -10.43 -4.78 1.92
C VAL A 152 -9.08 -4.80 2.61
N LEU A 153 -7.99 -4.92 1.84
CA LEU A 153 -6.62 -4.94 2.33
C LEU A 153 -5.99 -3.56 2.41
N ALA A 154 -6.27 -2.71 1.41
CA ALA A 154 -5.81 -1.32 1.40
C ALA A 154 -6.85 -0.41 0.75
N ASN A 155 -6.90 0.82 1.26
CA ASN A 155 -7.82 1.86 0.80
C ASN A 155 -7.06 2.91 -0.02
N ARG A 156 -7.78 3.57 -0.94
CA ARG A 156 -7.31 4.77 -1.66
C ARG A 156 -6.01 4.53 -2.43
N ILE A 157 -5.97 3.46 -3.18
CA ILE A 157 -4.90 3.19 -4.13
C ILE A 157 -5.22 3.81 -5.50
N ASP A 158 -4.21 4.03 -6.31
CA ASP A 158 -4.38 4.47 -7.71
C ASP A 158 -4.22 3.32 -8.68
N SER A 159 -3.29 2.42 -8.40
CA SER A 159 -3.03 1.24 -9.23
C SER A 159 -2.58 0.05 -8.41
N LEU A 160 -2.89 -1.13 -8.92
CA LEU A 160 -2.36 -2.43 -8.49
C LEU A 160 -1.90 -3.12 -9.77
N VAL A 161 -0.67 -3.59 -9.80
CA VAL A 161 -0.10 -4.26 -10.97
C VAL A 161 0.61 -5.52 -10.54
N PHE A 162 0.33 -6.63 -11.23
CA PHE A 162 1.03 -7.90 -11.15
C PHE A 162 1.86 -8.11 -12.40
N ARG A 163 3.14 -8.52 -12.25
CA ARG A 163 4.04 -8.87 -13.34
C ARG A 163 4.62 -10.25 -13.09
N TYR A 164 4.68 -11.07 -14.11
CA TYR A 164 4.94 -12.50 -14.04
C TYR A 164 6.27 -12.84 -14.73
N TYR A 165 7.16 -13.52 -14.02
CA TYR A 165 8.48 -13.92 -14.52
C TYR A 165 8.77 -15.39 -14.21
N ASP A 166 9.56 -16.06 -15.04
CA ASP A 166 9.95 -17.46 -14.85
C ASP A 166 11.18 -17.62 -13.94
N GLU A 167 11.89 -16.52 -13.64
CA GLU A 167 12.98 -16.50 -12.68
C GLU A 167 12.99 -15.18 -11.88
N LYS A 168 13.83 -15.13 -10.86
CA LYS A 168 14.00 -13.92 -10.05
C LYS A 168 14.60 -12.79 -10.88
N VAL A 169 13.97 -11.64 -10.86
CA VAL A 169 14.38 -10.44 -11.60
C VAL A 169 14.77 -9.28 -10.68
N THR A 170 15.55 -8.36 -11.23
CA THR A 170 15.75 -7.00 -10.72
C THR A 170 15.08 -6.03 -11.67
N TYR A 171 14.59 -4.91 -11.17
CA TYR A 171 13.81 -3.97 -11.99
C TYR A 171 13.89 -2.55 -11.43
N ASP A 172 13.60 -1.59 -12.29
CA ASP A 172 13.33 -0.21 -11.89
C ASP A 172 11.82 0.02 -11.81
N THR A 173 11.42 1.02 -11.03
CA THR A 173 10.02 1.38 -10.87
C THR A 173 9.79 2.80 -11.33
N THR A 174 8.70 3.02 -12.05
CA THR A 174 8.27 4.33 -12.50
C THR A 174 6.80 4.57 -12.13
N VAL A 175 6.46 5.81 -11.82
CA VAL A 175 5.08 6.22 -11.58
C VAL A 175 4.70 7.24 -12.64
N ALA A 176 3.68 6.94 -13.43
CA ALA A 176 3.14 7.86 -14.41
C ALA A 176 2.38 9.01 -13.74
N ALA A 177 2.11 10.09 -14.48
CA ALA A 177 1.43 11.28 -13.95
C ALA A 177 -0.01 11.00 -13.47
N ASP A 178 -0.63 9.93 -13.94
CA ASP A 178 -1.96 9.47 -13.53
C ASP A 178 -1.96 8.56 -12.29
N GLY A 179 -0.77 8.32 -11.69
CA GLY A 179 -0.61 7.44 -10.54
C GLY A 179 -0.42 5.97 -10.88
N THR A 180 -0.41 5.61 -12.16
CA THR A 180 -0.16 4.24 -12.59
C THR A 180 1.30 3.86 -12.32
N CYS A 181 1.49 2.75 -11.63
CA CYS A 181 2.81 2.15 -11.43
C CYS A 181 3.21 1.32 -12.64
N ASP A 182 4.46 1.41 -13.02
CA ASP A 182 5.05 0.52 -14.02
C ASP A 182 6.41 0.00 -13.57
N ILE A 183 6.76 -1.19 -14.06
CA ILE A 183 8.01 -1.88 -13.80
C ILE A 183 8.79 -1.91 -15.09
N THR A 184 9.99 -1.34 -15.06
CA THR A 184 10.82 -1.14 -16.23
C THR A 184 12.23 -1.70 -16.01
N ASN A 185 13.03 -1.80 -17.08
CA ASN A 185 14.42 -2.27 -17.01
C ASN A 185 14.59 -3.62 -16.32
N VAL A 186 13.64 -4.53 -16.56
CA VAL A 186 13.63 -5.85 -15.93
C VAL A 186 14.80 -6.69 -16.43
N ARG A 187 15.57 -7.27 -15.51
CA ARG A 187 16.76 -8.06 -15.79
C ARG A 187 16.83 -9.26 -14.84
N ASN A 188 17.34 -10.37 -15.36
CA ASN A 188 17.65 -11.54 -14.55
C ASN A 188 18.98 -11.39 -13.78
N ALA A 189 19.35 -12.42 -13.02
CA ALA A 189 20.58 -12.43 -12.23
C ALA A 189 21.86 -12.29 -13.06
N ALA A 190 21.83 -12.65 -14.35
CA ALA A 190 22.93 -12.46 -15.29
C ALA A 190 22.99 -11.06 -15.91
N GLY A 191 22.02 -10.18 -15.59
CA GLY A 191 21.92 -8.83 -16.15
C GLY A 191 21.29 -8.77 -17.54
N THR A 192 20.76 -9.90 -18.06
CA THR A 192 20.04 -9.96 -19.33
C THR A 192 18.62 -9.42 -19.17
N ALA A 193 18.12 -8.70 -20.17
CA ALA A 193 16.76 -8.21 -20.17
C ALA A 193 15.77 -9.40 -20.19
N GLU A 194 14.80 -9.35 -19.26
CA GLU A 194 13.75 -10.35 -19.15
C GLU A 194 12.43 -9.81 -19.65
N THR A 195 11.61 -10.71 -20.19
CA THR A 195 10.25 -10.43 -20.63
C THR A 195 9.24 -11.13 -19.72
N GLU A 196 8.08 -10.53 -19.60
CA GLU A 196 6.98 -11.09 -18.84
C GLU A 196 6.49 -12.40 -19.47
N VAL A 197 6.22 -13.39 -18.63
CA VAL A 197 5.68 -14.69 -19.06
C VAL A 197 4.19 -14.78 -18.74
N SER A 198 3.51 -15.80 -19.26
CA SER A 198 2.12 -16.06 -18.89
C SER A 198 2.01 -16.40 -17.39
N PRO A 199 0.89 -16.09 -16.70
CA PRO A 199 0.71 -16.43 -15.29
C PRO A 199 0.93 -17.92 -14.98
N SER A 200 0.59 -18.81 -15.90
CA SER A 200 0.78 -20.27 -15.74
C SER A 200 2.24 -20.71 -15.75
N ALA A 201 3.14 -19.93 -16.34
CA ALA A 201 4.57 -20.23 -16.40
C ALA A 201 5.37 -19.48 -15.30
N ALA A 202 4.71 -18.61 -14.53
CA ALA A 202 5.38 -17.79 -13.55
C ALA A 202 5.96 -18.60 -12.39
N LYS A 203 7.16 -18.23 -11.98
CA LYS A 203 7.82 -18.67 -10.74
C LYS A 203 8.11 -17.52 -9.80
N PHE A 204 8.06 -16.31 -10.33
CA PHE A 204 8.33 -15.06 -9.63
C PHE A 204 7.30 -14.01 -10.04
N ILE A 205 6.72 -13.34 -9.06
CA ILE A 205 5.71 -12.31 -9.27
C ILE A 205 6.19 -11.03 -8.61
N VAL A 206 6.12 -9.93 -9.34
CA VAL A 206 6.32 -8.58 -8.80
C VAL A 206 4.97 -7.91 -8.65
N ILE A 207 4.70 -7.40 -7.46
CA ILE A 207 3.48 -6.68 -7.13
C ILE A 207 3.85 -5.21 -6.96
N ALA A 208 3.20 -4.31 -7.69
CA ALA A 208 3.39 -2.88 -7.55
C ALA A 208 2.06 -2.20 -7.22
N VAL A 209 2.10 -1.31 -6.23
CA VAL A 209 0.94 -0.53 -5.78
C VAL A 209 1.30 0.95 -5.82
N GLY A 210 0.47 1.74 -6.50
CA GLY A 210 0.56 3.19 -6.56
C GLY A 210 -0.45 3.85 -5.63
N VAL A 211 -0.01 4.92 -4.95
CA VAL A 211 -0.86 5.74 -4.07
C VAL A 211 -0.56 7.21 -4.31
N THR A 212 -1.59 8.00 -4.60
CA THR A 212 -1.48 9.46 -4.65
C THR A 212 -1.93 10.06 -3.33
N LEU A 213 -1.02 10.78 -2.71
CA LEU A 213 -1.34 11.62 -1.56
C LEU A 213 -1.98 12.92 -2.05
N PRO A 214 -3.18 13.26 -1.58
CA PRO A 214 -3.84 14.50 -1.99
C PRO A 214 -3.06 15.73 -1.53
N ALA A 215 -3.24 16.84 -2.24
CA ALA A 215 -2.72 18.13 -1.82
C ALA A 215 -3.20 18.51 -0.41
N VAL A 216 -2.35 19.20 0.35
CA VAL A 216 -2.68 19.75 1.67
C VAL A 216 -2.53 21.27 1.64
N GLY A 217 -3.54 21.98 2.15
CA GLY A 217 -3.61 23.43 2.10
C GLY A 217 -4.19 23.94 0.78
N ARG A 218 -4.25 25.27 0.65
CA ARG A 218 -4.74 25.95 -0.56
C ARG A 218 -3.55 26.33 -1.44
N SER A 219 -3.64 26.07 -2.73
CA SER A 219 -2.61 26.48 -3.69
C SER A 219 -2.32 27.98 -3.57
N GLY A 220 -1.03 28.32 -3.44
CA GLY A 220 -0.56 29.71 -3.26
C GLY A 220 -0.57 30.20 -1.80
N SER A 221 -0.99 29.41 -0.81
CA SER A 221 -0.85 29.73 0.61
C SER A 221 0.45 29.18 1.19
N ASP A 222 0.92 29.81 2.27
CA ASP A 222 2.06 29.30 3.03
C ASP A 222 1.77 27.89 3.55
N GLY A 223 2.72 26.96 3.35
CA GLY A 223 2.57 25.57 3.75
C GLY A 223 1.74 24.72 2.78
N TYR A 224 1.35 25.22 1.60
CA TYR A 224 0.75 24.42 0.56
C TYR A 224 1.69 23.30 0.11
N GLN A 225 1.17 22.09 0.02
CA GLN A 225 1.89 20.94 -0.47
C GLN A 225 1.11 20.31 -1.62
N PRO A 226 1.72 20.20 -2.81
CA PRO A 226 1.07 19.61 -3.97
C PRO A 226 0.84 18.11 -3.75
N PRO A 227 -0.05 17.45 -4.53
CA PRO A 227 -0.19 15.99 -4.51
C PRO A 227 1.16 15.34 -4.81
N SER A 228 1.42 14.21 -4.18
CA SER A 228 2.61 13.42 -4.46
C SER A 228 2.27 11.95 -4.59
N GLN A 229 2.99 11.25 -5.45
CA GLN A 229 2.79 9.83 -5.73
C GLN A 229 3.83 9.01 -5.00
N ILE A 230 3.40 7.87 -4.48
CA ILE A 230 4.25 6.89 -3.82
C ILE A 230 3.98 5.55 -4.49
N GLN A 231 5.05 4.82 -4.76
CA GLN A 231 4.98 3.45 -5.23
C GLN A 231 5.61 2.52 -4.20
N LEU A 232 4.91 1.42 -3.91
CA LEU A 232 5.44 0.33 -3.12
C LEU A 232 5.44 -0.94 -3.96
N THR A 233 6.52 -1.70 -3.87
CA THR A 233 6.65 -2.98 -4.57
C THR A 233 6.95 -4.10 -3.59
N SER A 234 6.58 -5.31 -3.97
CA SER A 234 6.94 -6.53 -3.24
C SER A 234 7.15 -7.67 -4.22
N ASP A 235 8.12 -8.51 -3.92
CA ASP A 235 8.50 -9.67 -4.72
C ASP A 235 8.00 -10.95 -4.07
N VAL A 236 7.49 -11.86 -4.89
CA VAL A 236 7.00 -13.16 -4.44
C VAL A 236 7.60 -14.28 -5.27
N VAL A 237 8.22 -15.25 -4.61
CA VAL A 237 8.63 -16.52 -5.21
C VAL A 237 7.54 -17.55 -4.96
N LEU A 238 7.06 -18.19 -6.02
CA LEU A 238 6.11 -19.28 -5.93
C LEU A 238 6.84 -20.56 -5.53
N ARG A 239 6.74 -20.93 -4.25
CA ARG A 239 7.53 -22.02 -3.66
C ARG A 239 7.25 -23.40 -4.27
N ASN A 240 6.03 -23.60 -4.75
CA ASN A 240 5.58 -24.89 -5.27
C ASN A 240 5.77 -25.03 -6.80
N SER A 241 6.25 -23.98 -7.46
CA SER A 241 6.61 -24.03 -8.89
C SER A 241 8.04 -24.52 -9.15
N ILE A 242 8.85 -24.64 -8.09
CA ILE A 242 10.24 -25.10 -8.19
C ILE A 242 10.21 -26.63 -8.07
N VAL A 243 10.18 -27.32 -9.22
CA VAL A 243 10.49 -28.74 -9.27
C VAL A 243 12.01 -28.85 -9.23
N TYR A 244 12.54 -29.41 -8.13
CA TYR A 244 13.95 -29.77 -8.02
C TYR A 244 14.26 -31.02 -8.84
#